data_c83a863a4f398c2eeffa8889377c2fff
#
_entry.id   c83a863a4f398c2eeffa8889377c2fff
#
_cell.length_a   1.000
_cell.length_b   1.000
_cell.length_c   1.000
_cell.angle_alpha   90.00
_cell.angle_beta   90.00
_cell.angle_gamma   90.00
#
_symmetry.space_group_name_H-M   'P 1'
#
loop_
_entity.id
_entity.type
_entity.pdbx_description
1 polymer ?
#
loop_
_entity_poly.entity_id
_entity_poly.type
_entity_poly.pdbx_seq_one_letter_code
_entity_poly.pdbx_strand_id
1 'polypeptide(L)'
;MKRNILARRAASAALAACMMFSLSAPALAASTDALLQQSTAAKSAVSVLDEENGMMEEEPAYQMNLKDGSIRVYIGEDGKQYAKQGNNEAQQKDDLQITTDGGRTTNTLTIEGGTTGAKVTLSNVNIDAPGAAVSVSGNVELVITGTNILRSGENRAGLEKADDDGTLTIDGTGSL
;
A
#
# COMPACT_ATOMS: atom_id res chain seq x y z
N MET A 1 -31.27 19.82 -40.41
CA MET A 1 -31.76 20.72 -39.35
C MET A 1 -30.71 20.84 -38.29
N LYS A 2 -30.21 22.03 -38.13
CA LYS A 2 -29.18 22.48 -37.17
C LYS A 2 -29.78 22.53 -35.75
N ARG A 3 -29.02 22.17 -34.72
CA ARG A 3 -29.06 22.89 -33.45
C ARG A 3 -27.80 22.56 -32.61
N ASN A 4 -26.97 23.59 -32.52
CA ASN A 4 -25.92 23.80 -31.52
C ASN A 4 -26.54 24.05 -30.14
N ILE A 5 -25.90 23.54 -29.06
CA ILE A 5 -26.00 24.13 -27.70
C ILE A 5 -24.61 23.98 -27.07
N LEU A 6 -23.91 24.99 -27.14
CA LEU A 6 -23.27 25.96 -26.24
C LEU A 6 -22.81 25.42 -24.86
N ALA A 7 -21.53 25.62 -24.68
CA ALA A 7 -20.74 25.58 -23.46
C ALA A 7 -21.35 26.40 -22.29
N ARG A 8 -21.14 25.90 -21.06
CA ARG A 8 -21.09 26.79 -19.90
C ARG A 8 -19.88 26.42 -19.04
N ARG A 9 -18.89 27.28 -19.13
CA ARG A 9 -17.83 27.47 -18.15
C ARG A 9 -18.45 28.08 -16.89
N ALA A 10 -18.16 27.54 -15.72
CA ALA A 10 -18.31 28.25 -14.46
C ALA A 10 -16.95 28.25 -13.75
N ALA A 11 -16.30 29.39 -13.78
CA ALA A 11 -15.21 29.74 -12.90
C ALA A 11 -15.80 30.08 -11.52
N SER A 12 -15.22 29.54 -10.46
CA SER A 12 -15.46 30.03 -9.10
C SER A 12 -14.15 30.45 -8.48
N ALA A 13 -14.15 31.72 -8.12
CA ALA A 13 -13.02 32.47 -7.59
C ALA A 13 -12.73 32.09 -6.13
N ALA A 14 -11.45 32.15 -5.81
CA ALA A 14 -10.89 32.11 -4.47
C ALA A 14 -11.34 33.31 -3.64
N LEU A 15 -11.66 33.09 -2.36
CA LEU A 15 -11.71 34.15 -1.35
C LEU A 15 -10.77 33.77 -0.21
N ALA A 16 -9.63 34.43 -0.18
CA ALA A 16 -8.71 34.44 0.94
C ALA A 16 -9.29 35.32 2.04
N ALA A 17 -9.46 34.78 3.23
CA ALA A 17 -9.71 35.57 4.44
C ALA A 17 -8.52 35.40 5.39
N CYS A 18 -7.69 36.42 5.38
CA CYS A 18 -6.61 36.66 6.34
C CYS A 18 -7.24 37.16 7.64
N MET A 19 -7.15 36.41 8.75
CA MET A 19 -7.43 36.96 10.08
C MET A 19 -6.16 36.90 10.92
N MET A 20 -5.58 38.06 11.06
CA MET A 20 -4.56 38.36 12.08
C MET A 20 -5.26 38.45 13.45
N PHE A 21 -4.79 37.66 14.41
CA PHE A 21 -5.02 37.96 15.83
C PHE A 21 -3.70 38.14 16.52
N SER A 22 -3.55 39.36 17.02
CA SER A 22 -2.41 39.86 17.77
C SER A 22 -2.40 39.39 19.23
N LEU A 23 -1.19 39.28 19.72
CA LEU A 23 -0.69 39.03 21.05
C LEU A 23 -1.49 39.59 22.24
N SER A 24 -1.54 38.79 23.31
CA SER A 24 -1.16 39.28 24.65
C SER A 24 -0.82 38.05 25.53
N ALA A 25 0.39 37.97 26.01
CA ALA A 25 0.76 37.16 27.14
C ALA A 25 0.43 37.89 28.45
N PRO A 26 0.16 37.17 29.56
CA PRO A 26 1.16 37.18 30.61
C PRO A 26 1.45 35.79 31.21
N ALA A 27 2.65 35.73 31.78
CA ALA A 27 3.23 34.62 32.50
C ALA A 27 2.51 34.34 33.84
N LEU A 28 2.48 33.09 34.29
CA LEU A 28 3.02 32.63 35.56
C LEU A 28 2.77 31.14 35.86
N ALA A 29 3.87 30.43 36.07
CA ALA A 29 4.11 29.40 37.10
C ALA A 29 3.31 28.11 37.19
N ALA A 30 4.05 27.00 36.96
CA ALA A 30 4.11 25.79 37.78
C ALA A 30 2.88 24.93 37.96
N SER A 31 2.88 23.77 37.31
CA SER A 31 2.82 22.48 38.03
C SER A 31 3.06 21.33 37.04
N THR A 32 4.11 20.58 37.34
CA THR A 32 4.40 19.26 36.81
C THR A 32 3.37 18.31 37.36
N ASP A 33 2.57 17.70 36.51
CA ASP A 33 2.14 16.30 36.54
C ASP A 33 0.91 16.14 35.65
N ALA A 34 1.00 15.30 34.68
CA ALA A 34 -0.04 14.67 33.87
C ALA A 34 0.27 14.73 32.36
N LEU A 35 1.27 14.01 31.94
CA LEU A 35 1.53 13.78 30.51
C LEU A 35 1.84 12.31 30.28
N LEU A 36 0.79 11.54 30.19
CA LEU A 36 0.81 10.23 29.55
C LEU A 36 -0.61 9.90 29.11
N GLN A 37 -0.98 10.39 27.94
CA GLN A 37 -1.94 9.76 27.05
C GLN A 37 -2.32 10.73 25.93
N GLN A 38 -1.74 10.52 24.79
CA GLN A 38 -2.30 10.63 23.45
C GLN A 38 -1.21 10.93 22.42
N SER A 39 -0.71 9.91 21.79
CA SER A 39 -0.12 10.08 20.47
C SER A 39 -0.34 8.84 19.63
N THR A 40 -1.56 8.72 19.14
CA THR A 40 -1.86 7.90 17.98
C THR A 40 -2.69 8.74 17.04
N ALA A 41 -2.05 9.62 16.29
CA ALA A 41 -2.66 10.21 15.12
C ALA A 41 -1.59 10.84 14.23
N ALA A 42 -1.57 10.38 13.00
CA ALA A 42 -1.05 11.08 11.83
C ALA A 42 0.44 11.48 11.88
N LYS A 43 1.29 10.58 11.48
CA LYS A 43 2.57 10.97 10.91
C LYS A 43 2.34 11.42 9.47
N SER A 44 1.88 12.67 9.33
CA SER A 44 1.89 13.36 8.05
C SER A 44 3.34 13.61 7.67
N ALA A 45 3.73 13.12 6.52
CA ALA A 45 5.04 13.36 5.94
C ALA A 45 5.21 14.86 5.71
N VAL A 46 6.08 15.48 6.47
CA VAL A 46 6.66 16.78 6.14
C VAL A 46 7.91 16.48 5.33
N SER A 47 7.85 16.68 4.03
CA SER A 47 9.03 16.71 3.19
C SER A 47 9.85 17.95 3.51
N VAL A 48 10.94 17.78 4.23
CA VAL A 48 11.98 18.78 4.34
C VAL A 48 12.89 18.58 3.14
N LEU A 49 12.89 19.54 2.22
CA LEU A 49 13.87 19.62 1.15
C LEU A 49 15.19 20.06 1.78
N ASP A 50 16.08 19.14 2.13
CA ASP A 50 17.48 19.40 2.30
C ASP A 50 18.18 19.21 0.95
N GLU A 51 18.44 20.31 0.27
CA GLU A 51 19.35 20.38 -0.87
C GLU A 51 20.80 20.27 -0.35
N GLU A 52 21.30 19.05 -0.09
CA GLU A 52 22.72 18.73 -0.19
C GLU A 52 22.99 17.27 0.21
N ASN A 53 22.55 16.33 -0.59
CA ASN A 53 23.28 15.09 -0.90
C ASN A 53 22.34 14.22 -1.74
N GLY A 54 22.71 13.90 -2.97
CA GLY A 54 21.90 13.12 -3.88
C GLY A 54 21.66 11.66 -3.45
N MET A 55 21.16 11.43 -2.25
CA MET A 55 20.48 10.24 -1.83
C MET A 55 19.00 10.46 -2.14
N MET A 56 18.51 9.86 -3.22
CA MET A 56 17.09 9.59 -3.35
C MET A 56 16.72 8.77 -2.13
N GLU A 57 16.03 9.37 -1.15
CA GLU A 57 15.24 8.59 -0.20
C GLU A 57 14.19 7.86 -1.04
N GLU A 58 14.35 6.55 -1.20
CA GLU A 58 13.28 5.73 -1.74
C GLU A 58 12.08 5.93 -0.81
N GLU A 59 11.00 6.48 -1.36
CA GLU A 59 9.72 6.56 -0.66
C GLU A 59 9.41 5.17 -0.10
N PRO A 60 9.07 5.03 1.19
CA PRO A 60 8.82 3.72 1.76
C PRO A 60 7.68 3.03 1.00
N ALA A 61 7.93 1.80 0.56
CA ALA A 61 6.94 0.97 -0.10
C ALA A 61 5.60 1.00 0.65
N TYR A 62 4.50 1.19 -0.07
CA TYR A 62 3.18 1.17 0.56
C TYR A 62 2.91 -0.20 1.16
N GLN A 63 2.71 -0.24 2.48
CA GLN A 63 2.55 -1.48 3.21
C GLN A 63 1.08 -1.84 3.44
N MET A 64 0.73 -3.12 3.17
CA MET A 64 -0.56 -3.71 3.50
C MET A 64 -0.38 -4.94 4.40
N ASN A 65 -1.20 -5.04 5.45
CA ASN A 65 -1.13 -6.15 6.38
C ASN A 65 -2.22 -7.19 6.07
N LEU A 66 -1.81 -8.41 5.72
CA LEU A 66 -2.75 -9.52 5.44
C LEU A 66 -3.62 -9.92 6.64
N LYS A 67 -3.27 -9.54 7.87
CA LYS A 67 -4.15 -9.80 9.01
C LYS A 67 -5.48 -9.05 8.92
N ASP A 68 -5.51 -7.93 8.20
CA ASP A 68 -6.70 -7.08 8.04
C ASP A 68 -7.65 -7.58 6.94
N GLY A 69 -7.28 -8.65 6.23
CA GLY A 69 -8.07 -9.29 5.20
C GLY A 69 -7.24 -9.78 4.02
N SER A 70 -7.80 -10.67 3.21
CA SER A 70 -7.15 -11.14 1.98
C SER A 70 -6.93 -9.98 1.01
N ILE A 71 -5.80 -10.03 0.30
CA ILE A 71 -5.38 -8.98 -0.64
C ILE A 71 -5.41 -9.54 -2.06
N ARG A 72 -5.93 -8.73 -2.99
CA ARG A 72 -5.82 -8.96 -4.43
C ARG A 72 -5.05 -7.81 -5.06
N VAL A 73 -3.98 -8.15 -5.77
CA VAL A 73 -3.20 -7.23 -6.60
C VAL A 73 -3.47 -7.57 -8.05
N TYR A 74 -3.70 -6.57 -8.89
CA TYR A 74 -4.00 -6.80 -10.30
C TYR A 74 -3.58 -5.59 -11.15
N ILE A 75 -3.40 -5.83 -12.44
CA ILE A 75 -3.18 -4.78 -13.43
C ILE A 75 -4.54 -4.35 -13.98
N GLY A 76 -4.83 -3.05 -13.87
CA GLY A 76 -6.05 -2.45 -14.42
C GLY A 76 -5.99 -2.31 -15.94
N GLU A 77 -7.13 -1.94 -16.55
CA GLU A 77 -7.23 -1.69 -18.01
C GLU A 77 -6.33 -0.55 -18.48
N ASP A 78 -5.94 0.34 -17.57
CA ASP A 78 -5.00 1.43 -17.80
C ASP A 78 -3.51 1.00 -17.71
N GLY A 79 -3.25 -0.29 -17.48
CA GLY A 79 -1.92 -0.87 -17.35
C GLY A 79 -1.23 -0.59 -16.01
N LYS A 80 -1.93 -0.03 -15.04
CA LYS A 80 -1.40 0.27 -13.71
C LYS A 80 -1.72 -0.82 -12.69
N GLN A 81 -0.86 -0.93 -11.68
CA GLN A 81 -1.06 -1.88 -10.59
C GLN A 81 -2.03 -1.33 -9.54
N TYR A 82 -2.98 -2.16 -9.16
CA TYR A 82 -3.96 -1.88 -8.12
C TYR A 82 -3.92 -2.95 -7.04
N ALA A 83 -4.17 -2.54 -5.81
CA ALA A 83 -4.33 -3.43 -4.67
C ALA A 83 -5.70 -3.22 -4.01
N LYS A 84 -6.36 -4.33 -3.67
CA LYS A 84 -7.64 -4.35 -2.98
C LYS A 84 -7.55 -5.28 -1.78
N GLN A 85 -8.00 -4.84 -0.62
CA GLN A 85 -8.06 -5.64 0.59
C GLN A 85 -9.49 -5.84 1.07
N GLY A 86 -9.94 -7.07 1.18
CA GLY A 86 -11.29 -7.41 1.57
C GLY A 86 -12.33 -6.71 0.69
N ASN A 87 -13.24 -5.98 1.31
CA ASN A 87 -14.30 -5.21 0.64
C ASN A 87 -13.94 -3.74 0.37
N ASN A 88 -12.72 -3.32 0.70
CA ASN A 88 -12.28 -1.94 0.46
C ASN A 88 -12.19 -1.64 -1.04
N GLU A 89 -12.21 -0.36 -1.39
CA GLU A 89 -11.95 0.07 -2.76
C GLU A 89 -10.50 -0.23 -3.16
N ALA A 90 -10.30 -0.53 -4.44
CA ALA A 90 -8.96 -0.76 -4.97
C ALA A 90 -8.18 0.56 -5.04
N GLN A 91 -6.91 0.51 -4.70
CA GLN A 91 -6.01 1.66 -4.74
C GLN A 91 -4.85 1.37 -5.70
N GLN A 92 -4.46 2.36 -6.51
CA GLN A 92 -3.26 2.26 -7.33
C GLN A 92 -2.03 2.25 -6.42
N LYS A 93 -1.16 1.24 -6.57
CA LYS A 93 0.06 1.05 -5.79
C LYS A 93 1.13 0.39 -6.65
N ASP A 94 2.09 1.17 -7.09
CA ASP A 94 3.18 0.70 -7.94
C ASP A 94 4.30 0.02 -7.14
N ASP A 95 4.50 0.43 -5.88
CA ASP A 95 5.44 -0.18 -4.94
C ASP A 95 4.68 -0.66 -3.70
N LEU A 96 4.44 -1.97 -3.65
CA LEU A 96 3.58 -2.61 -2.66
C LEU A 96 4.34 -3.64 -1.85
N GLN A 97 4.38 -3.43 -0.53
CA GLN A 97 4.87 -4.40 0.43
C GLN A 97 3.71 -5.07 1.18
N ILE A 98 3.69 -6.39 1.19
CA ILE A 98 2.73 -7.20 1.93
C ILE A 98 3.42 -7.80 3.15
N THR A 99 2.77 -7.70 4.30
CA THR A 99 3.28 -8.25 5.58
C THR A 99 2.18 -8.92 6.38
N THR A 100 2.57 -9.71 7.38
CA THR A 100 1.74 -10.09 8.52
C THR A 100 2.44 -9.75 9.85
N ASP A 101 3.54 -8.99 9.79
CA ASP A 101 4.43 -8.72 10.93
C ASP A 101 4.85 -10.02 11.65
N GLY A 102 5.07 -11.10 10.87
CA GLY A 102 5.37 -12.43 11.36
C GLY A 102 4.18 -13.17 12.02
N GLY A 103 3.06 -12.50 12.24
CA GLY A 103 1.87 -13.13 12.83
C GLY A 103 1.13 -14.01 11.82
N ARG A 104 0.63 -15.16 12.27
CA ARG A 104 -0.10 -16.11 11.41
C ARG A 104 -1.48 -15.58 11.02
N THR A 105 -1.86 -15.79 9.76
CA THR A 105 -3.19 -15.49 9.22
C THR A 105 -3.67 -16.61 8.30
N THR A 106 -4.98 -16.72 8.10
CA THR A 106 -5.61 -17.57 7.07
C THR A 106 -5.99 -16.78 5.82
N ASN A 107 -5.82 -15.45 5.84
CA ASN A 107 -6.03 -14.59 4.68
C ASN A 107 -4.98 -14.89 3.61
N THR A 108 -5.37 -14.76 2.36
CA THR A 108 -4.58 -15.13 1.19
C THR A 108 -4.19 -13.91 0.35
N LEU A 109 -3.16 -14.07 -0.46
CA LEU A 109 -2.73 -13.09 -1.44
C LEU A 109 -2.96 -13.64 -2.86
N THR A 110 -3.64 -12.88 -3.70
CA THR A 110 -3.77 -13.16 -5.14
C THR A 110 -3.10 -12.06 -5.93
N ILE A 111 -2.24 -12.40 -6.90
CA ILE A 111 -1.52 -11.45 -7.76
C ILE A 111 -1.81 -11.80 -9.21
N GLU A 112 -2.43 -10.88 -9.93
CA GLU A 112 -2.80 -11.00 -11.34
C GLU A 112 -1.99 -9.99 -12.16
N GLY A 113 -0.82 -10.40 -12.64
CA GLY A 113 0.13 -9.51 -13.30
C GLY A 113 -0.20 -9.21 -14.76
N GLY A 114 -1.13 -9.95 -15.36
CA GLY A 114 -1.46 -9.78 -16.77
C GLY A 114 -0.21 -9.86 -17.68
N THR A 115 -0.22 -9.12 -18.77
CA THR A 115 0.91 -9.04 -19.69
C THR A 115 1.93 -7.96 -19.31
N THR A 116 1.48 -6.91 -18.63
CA THR A 116 2.33 -5.77 -18.19
C THR A 116 3.27 -6.16 -17.06
N GLY A 117 2.78 -7.01 -16.14
CA GLY A 117 3.52 -7.46 -14.97
C GLY A 117 3.16 -6.69 -13.70
N ALA A 118 3.00 -7.42 -12.59
CA ALA A 118 2.84 -6.86 -11.26
C ALA A 118 4.11 -7.08 -10.44
N LYS A 119 4.44 -6.11 -9.57
CA LYS A 119 5.56 -6.19 -8.63
C LYS A 119 5.07 -6.09 -7.20
N VAL A 120 5.43 -7.08 -6.37
CA VAL A 120 5.01 -7.15 -4.97
C VAL A 120 6.16 -7.62 -4.10
N THR A 121 6.37 -6.97 -2.97
CA THR A 121 7.33 -7.40 -1.95
C THR A 121 6.61 -8.16 -0.84
N LEU A 122 7.07 -9.36 -0.48
CA LEU A 122 6.66 -10.08 0.72
C LEU A 122 7.68 -9.86 1.83
N SER A 123 7.22 -9.38 2.98
CA SER A 123 8.08 -9.10 4.13
C SER A 123 7.50 -9.65 5.42
N ASN A 124 8.15 -10.67 6.00
CA ASN A 124 7.71 -11.30 7.22
C ASN A 124 6.24 -11.78 7.17
N VAL A 125 5.87 -12.44 6.07
CA VAL A 125 4.54 -12.99 5.85
C VAL A 125 4.43 -14.38 6.46
N ASN A 126 3.33 -14.67 7.16
CA ASN A 126 3.04 -15.99 7.72
C ASN A 126 1.58 -16.35 7.44
N ILE A 127 1.36 -17.13 6.37
CA ILE A 127 0.04 -17.57 5.94
C ILE A 127 -0.11 -19.07 6.19
N ASP A 128 -1.29 -19.46 6.67
CA ASP A 128 -1.69 -20.86 6.81
C ASP A 128 -3.14 -21.00 6.34
N ALA A 129 -3.30 -21.12 5.04
CA ALA A 129 -4.59 -21.07 4.36
C ALA A 129 -5.11 -22.48 4.02
N PRO A 130 -6.44 -22.68 3.93
CA PRO A 130 -7.00 -23.95 3.48
C PRO A 130 -6.80 -24.21 1.98
N GLY A 131 -6.52 -23.17 1.19
CA GLY A 131 -6.14 -23.24 -0.22
C GLY A 131 -4.68 -22.81 -0.43
N ALA A 132 -4.34 -22.29 -1.61
CA ALA A 132 -3.04 -21.67 -1.84
C ALA A 132 -2.86 -20.44 -0.94
N ALA A 133 -1.71 -20.28 -0.30
CA ALA A 133 -1.44 -19.10 0.52
C ALA A 133 -1.22 -17.87 -0.37
N VAL A 134 -0.45 -18.03 -1.44
CA VAL A 134 -0.24 -17.01 -2.48
C VAL A 134 -0.54 -17.65 -3.83
N SER A 135 -1.42 -17.03 -4.60
CA SER A 135 -1.76 -17.43 -5.98
C SER A 135 -1.32 -16.33 -6.94
N VAL A 136 -0.59 -16.69 -7.99
CA VAL A 136 -0.09 -15.74 -8.99
C VAL A 136 -0.52 -16.16 -10.39
N SER A 137 -0.80 -15.19 -11.27
CA SER A 137 -1.11 -15.39 -12.68
C SER A 137 -0.50 -14.28 -13.54
N GLY A 138 -0.23 -14.60 -14.82
CA GLY A 138 0.45 -13.69 -15.74
C GLY A 138 1.91 -13.42 -15.37
N ASN A 139 2.41 -12.23 -15.67
CA ASN A 139 3.77 -11.80 -15.33
C ASN A 139 3.81 -11.22 -13.91
N VAL A 140 4.64 -11.79 -13.05
CA VAL A 140 4.77 -11.34 -11.64
C VAL A 140 6.23 -11.32 -11.23
N GLU A 141 6.67 -10.21 -10.64
CA GLU A 141 7.92 -10.08 -9.90
C GLU A 141 7.61 -10.09 -8.41
N LEU A 142 8.08 -11.11 -7.71
CA LEU A 142 7.90 -11.29 -6.28
C LEU A 142 9.23 -11.09 -5.57
N VAL A 143 9.35 -9.99 -4.83
CA VAL A 143 10.54 -9.67 -4.03
C VAL A 143 10.36 -10.21 -2.62
N ILE A 144 11.31 -11.00 -2.14
CA ILE A 144 11.25 -11.66 -0.82
C ILE A 144 12.20 -10.97 0.14
N THR A 145 11.67 -10.46 1.24
CA THR A 145 12.47 -9.88 2.34
C THR A 145 12.05 -10.50 3.68
N GLY A 146 12.99 -10.57 4.62
CA GLY A 146 12.72 -11.18 5.92
C GLY A 146 12.42 -12.68 5.85
N THR A 147 11.63 -13.20 6.78
CA THR A 147 11.25 -14.62 6.84
C THR A 147 9.78 -14.79 6.50
N ASN A 148 9.50 -15.52 5.42
CA ASN A 148 8.14 -15.76 4.97
C ASN A 148 7.79 -17.25 5.10
N ILE A 149 6.57 -17.53 5.52
CA ILE A 149 6.03 -18.87 5.72
C ILE A 149 4.70 -18.96 4.98
N LEU A 150 4.66 -19.80 3.95
CA LEU A 150 3.46 -20.02 3.15
C LEU A 150 3.01 -21.47 3.30
N ARG A 151 1.97 -21.70 4.08
CA ARG A 151 1.34 -23.03 4.23
C ARG A 151 0.01 -23.03 3.48
N SER A 152 -0.21 -24.12 2.79
CA SER A 152 -1.45 -24.39 2.03
C SER A 152 -2.19 -25.58 2.62
N GLY A 153 -3.44 -25.72 2.25
CA GLY A 153 -4.22 -26.93 2.48
C GLY A 153 -3.76 -28.09 1.61
N GLU A 154 -4.41 -29.23 1.77
CA GLU A 154 -4.12 -30.44 1.00
C GLU A 154 -4.24 -30.19 -0.51
N ASN A 155 -3.31 -30.76 -1.26
CA ASN A 155 -3.24 -30.69 -2.73
C ASN A 155 -3.07 -29.27 -3.31
N ARG A 156 -2.55 -28.33 -2.54
CA ARG A 156 -2.23 -26.96 -3.00
C ARG A 156 -0.80 -26.61 -2.65
N ALA A 157 -0.24 -25.66 -3.41
CA ALA A 157 1.09 -25.11 -3.10
C ALA A 157 0.98 -23.88 -2.21
N GLY A 158 1.97 -23.65 -1.35
CA GLY A 158 2.06 -22.39 -0.59
C GLY A 158 2.13 -21.19 -1.50
N LEU A 159 2.99 -21.23 -2.52
CA LEU A 159 3.02 -20.31 -3.65
C LEU A 159 2.61 -21.10 -4.89
N GLU A 160 1.51 -20.72 -5.50
CA GLU A 160 0.92 -21.39 -6.65
C GLU A 160 0.84 -20.46 -7.85
N LYS A 161 1.40 -20.89 -9.00
CA LYS A 161 1.16 -20.26 -10.28
C LYS A 161 -0.12 -20.84 -10.87
N ALA A 162 -1.16 -19.99 -11.00
CA ALA A 162 -2.52 -20.42 -11.30
C ALA A 162 -2.78 -20.66 -12.80
N ASP A 163 -1.88 -20.23 -13.66
CA ASP A 163 -1.96 -20.36 -15.11
C ASP A 163 -0.59 -20.75 -15.74
N ASP A 164 -0.60 -21.12 -17.01
CA ASP A 164 0.61 -21.43 -17.77
C ASP A 164 1.17 -20.19 -18.49
N ASP A 165 0.44 -19.06 -18.47
CA ASP A 165 0.83 -17.82 -19.14
C ASP A 165 1.73 -16.95 -18.25
N GLY A 166 2.63 -16.22 -18.88
CA GLY A 166 3.52 -15.27 -18.22
C GLY A 166 4.62 -15.92 -17.38
N THR A 167 5.39 -15.09 -16.70
CA THR A 167 6.58 -15.46 -15.93
C THR A 167 6.44 -15.06 -14.48
N LEU A 168 6.73 -15.97 -13.56
CA LEU A 168 6.96 -15.66 -12.16
C LEU A 168 8.47 -15.53 -11.92
N THR A 169 8.90 -14.32 -11.55
CA THR A 169 10.28 -14.05 -11.12
C THR A 169 10.27 -13.89 -9.61
N ILE A 170 11.15 -14.60 -8.91
CA ILE A 170 11.33 -14.50 -7.47
C ILE A 170 12.74 -13.99 -7.22
N ASP A 171 12.87 -12.88 -6.49
CA ASP A 171 14.12 -12.21 -6.14
C ASP A 171 14.11 -11.77 -4.66
N GLY A 172 15.21 -11.22 -4.19
CA GLY A 172 15.33 -10.68 -2.84
C GLY A 172 16.28 -11.48 -1.94
N THR A 173 16.44 -10.99 -0.72
CA THR A 173 17.40 -11.53 0.27
C THR A 173 16.74 -12.31 1.40
N GLY A 174 15.43 -12.42 1.37
CA GLY A 174 14.65 -13.11 2.38
C GLY A 174 14.60 -14.63 2.18
N SER A 175 13.82 -15.29 3.02
CA SER A 175 13.51 -16.73 2.94
C SER A 175 12.01 -16.94 2.67
N LEU A 176 11.70 -18.05 1.99
CA LEU A 176 10.34 -18.49 1.68
C LEU A 176 10.17 -19.95 2.05
#